data_beb5da1ff60476eac2af657d9fe6976f
#
_entry.id   beb5da1ff60476eac2af657d9fe6976f
#
_cell.length_a   1.000
_cell.length_b   1.000
_cell.length_c   1.000
_cell.angle_alpha   90.00
_cell.angle_beta   90.00
_cell.angle_gamma   90.00
#
_symmetry.space_group_name_H-M   'P 1'
#
loop_
_entity.id
_entity.type
_entity.pdbx_description
1 polymer ?
#
loop_
_entity_poly.entity_id
_entity_poly.type
_entity_poly.pdbx_seq_one_letter_code
_entity_poly.pdbx_strand_id
1 'polypeptide(L)'
;FGLAIHAHNLLLRHSDLNGLEISLKKIPLYEGAIKALNNNVKSSLNDANRNSIINYLKVDYNKINTKYLNCLFDPQTAGGFLFILDATQKRILDELDKKKINYSSIGRVTNSKKKIKVI
;
A
#
# COMPACT_ATOMS: atom_id res chain seq x y z
N PHE A 1 -0.54 2.46 -12.15
CA PHE A 1 -0.25 1.31 -11.28
C PHE A 1 -0.84 1.53 -9.89
N GLY A 2 -1.26 0.46 -9.22
CA GLY A 2 -1.78 0.51 -7.86
C GLY A 2 -0.68 0.46 -6.79
N LEU A 3 -1.06 0.73 -5.53
CA LEU A 3 -0.15 0.77 -4.38
C LEU A 3 0.71 -0.50 -4.24
N ALA A 4 0.13 -1.69 -4.46
CA ALA A 4 0.86 -2.95 -4.36
C ALA A 4 2.00 -3.06 -5.38
N ILE A 5 1.80 -2.60 -6.61
CA ILE A 5 2.84 -2.61 -7.64
C ILE A 5 3.95 -1.64 -7.28
N HIS A 6 3.63 -0.43 -6.81
CA HIS A 6 4.63 0.54 -6.36
C HIS A 6 5.45 0.01 -5.18
N ALA A 7 4.80 -0.61 -4.20
CA ALA A 7 5.47 -1.23 -3.06
C ALA A 7 6.40 -2.38 -3.50
N HIS A 8 5.97 -3.20 -4.45
CA HIS A 8 6.80 -4.28 -4.99
C HIS A 8 8.01 -3.75 -5.77
N ASN A 9 7.82 -2.71 -6.57
CA ASN A 9 8.91 -2.07 -7.30
C ASN A 9 9.99 -1.49 -6.35
N LEU A 10 9.60 -0.96 -5.20
CA LEU A 10 10.56 -0.55 -4.17
C LEU A 10 11.38 -1.75 -3.66
N LEU A 11 10.74 -2.89 -3.39
CA LEU A 11 11.43 -4.10 -2.97
C LEU A 11 12.43 -4.62 -4.03
N LEU A 12 12.09 -4.49 -5.30
CA LEU A 12 12.97 -4.96 -6.39
C LEU A 12 14.19 -4.04 -6.58
N ARG A 13 14.01 -2.74 -6.40
CA ARG A 13 15.06 -1.73 -6.63
C ARG A 13 16.02 -1.58 -5.45
N HIS A 14 15.65 -2.03 -4.26
CA HIS A 14 16.44 -1.87 -3.04
C HIS A 14 16.78 -3.25 -2.47
N SER A 15 18.06 -3.62 -2.57
CA SER A 15 18.56 -4.95 -2.15
C SER A 15 18.46 -5.17 -0.62
N ASP A 16 18.54 -4.10 0.16
CA ASP A 16 18.42 -4.07 1.60
C ASP A 16 16.99 -4.27 2.11
N LEU A 17 15.98 -4.05 1.24
CA LEU A 17 14.58 -4.31 1.57
C LEU A 17 14.22 -5.78 1.29
N ASN A 18 13.95 -6.55 2.32
CA ASN A 18 13.60 -7.97 2.19
C ASN A 18 12.12 -8.24 1.96
N GLY A 19 11.23 -7.43 2.52
CA GLY A 19 9.79 -7.56 2.36
C GLY A 19 9.03 -6.43 3.02
N LEU A 20 7.72 -6.38 2.80
CA LEU A 20 6.83 -5.38 3.38
C LEU A 20 5.62 -6.05 4.03
N GLU A 21 5.08 -5.40 5.05
CA GLU A 21 3.75 -5.67 5.59
C GLU A 21 2.91 -4.41 5.44
N ILE A 22 1.74 -4.53 4.81
CA ILE A 22 0.79 -3.43 4.60
C ILE A 22 -0.49 -3.74 5.36
N SER A 23 -0.93 -2.81 6.19
CA SER A 23 -2.21 -2.88 6.89
C SER A 23 -3.29 -2.16 6.09
N LEU A 24 -4.25 -2.91 5.55
CA LEU A 24 -5.36 -2.34 4.78
C LEU A 24 -6.15 -1.29 5.57
N LYS A 25 -6.34 -1.52 6.86
CA LYS A 25 -7.07 -0.60 7.74
C LYS A 25 -6.41 0.76 7.92
N LYS A 26 -5.10 0.84 7.65
CA LYS A 26 -4.31 2.07 7.82
C LYS A 26 -4.14 2.86 6.53
N ILE A 27 -4.57 2.31 5.40
CA ILE A 27 -4.53 3.04 4.12
C ILE A 27 -5.59 4.13 4.18
N PRO A 28 -5.20 5.42 4.04
CA PRO A 28 -6.18 6.50 4.02
C PRO A 28 -6.99 6.44 2.72
N LEU A 29 -8.29 6.35 2.86
CA LEU A 29 -9.23 6.30 1.75
C LEU A 29 -10.21 7.47 1.86
N TYR A 30 -10.55 8.09 0.74
CA TYR A 30 -11.66 9.03 0.68
C TYR A 30 -12.98 8.32 0.95
N GLU A 31 -13.95 9.02 1.54
CA GLU A 31 -15.28 8.47 1.85
C GLU A 31 -15.95 7.88 0.60
N GLY A 32 -15.88 8.56 -0.52
CA GLY A 32 -16.39 8.07 -1.80
C GLY A 32 -15.72 6.78 -2.27
N ALA A 33 -14.42 6.60 -2.02
CA ALA A 33 -13.70 5.37 -2.34
C ALA A 33 -14.19 4.19 -1.48
N ILE A 34 -14.44 4.40 -0.20
CA ILE A 34 -14.99 3.37 0.69
C ILE A 34 -16.36 2.92 0.19
N LYS A 35 -17.23 3.86 -0.20
CA LYS A 35 -18.54 3.56 -0.77
C LYS A 35 -18.42 2.76 -2.08
N ALA A 36 -17.53 3.15 -2.96
CA ALA A 36 -17.27 2.45 -4.21
C ALA A 36 -16.81 1.00 -3.97
N LEU A 37 -15.82 0.80 -3.07
CA LEU A 37 -15.30 -0.52 -2.71
C LEU A 37 -16.39 -1.42 -2.10
N ASN A 38 -17.24 -0.87 -1.23
CA ASN A 38 -18.36 -1.61 -0.64
C ASN A 38 -19.38 -2.07 -1.68
N ASN A 39 -19.56 -1.31 -2.75
CA ASN A 39 -20.43 -1.62 -3.88
C ASN A 39 -19.70 -2.39 -5.01
N ASN A 40 -18.48 -2.87 -4.73
CA ASN A 40 -17.63 -3.58 -5.69
C ASN A 40 -17.35 -2.79 -6.99
N VAL A 41 -17.36 -1.45 -6.90
CA VAL A 41 -16.97 -0.58 -8.00
C VAL A 41 -15.46 -0.51 -8.05
N LYS A 42 -14.87 -0.77 -9.20
CA LYS A 42 -13.42 -0.76 -9.42
C LYS A 42 -13.09 -0.24 -10.82
N SER A 43 -11.86 0.26 -10.97
CA SER A 43 -11.34 0.66 -12.28
C SER A 43 -11.24 -0.56 -13.22
N SER A 44 -11.36 -0.33 -14.52
CA SER A 44 -11.12 -1.35 -15.56
C SER A 44 -9.70 -1.95 -15.52
N LEU A 45 -8.72 -1.22 -14.99
CA LEU A 45 -7.35 -1.68 -14.84
C LEU A 45 -7.09 -2.47 -13.54
N ASN A 46 -8.05 -2.52 -12.62
CA ASN A 46 -7.86 -3.14 -11.30
C ASN A 46 -7.47 -4.62 -11.42
N ASP A 47 -8.17 -5.39 -12.26
CA ASP A 47 -7.89 -6.82 -12.44
C ASP A 47 -6.53 -7.07 -13.09
N ALA A 48 -6.15 -6.28 -14.09
CA ALA A 48 -4.84 -6.37 -14.73
C ALA A 48 -3.71 -6.08 -13.71
N ASN A 49 -3.87 -5.02 -12.91
CA ASN A 49 -2.93 -4.67 -11.85
C ASN A 49 -2.83 -5.78 -10.80
N ARG A 50 -3.96 -6.35 -10.37
CA ARG A 50 -3.99 -7.47 -9.43
C ARG A 50 -3.23 -8.68 -9.97
N ASN A 51 -3.52 -9.09 -11.20
CA ASN A 51 -2.91 -10.27 -11.82
C ASN A 51 -1.39 -10.13 -11.96
N SER A 52 -0.89 -8.92 -12.22
CA SER A 52 0.56 -8.67 -12.33
C SER A 52 1.32 -8.83 -11.02
N ILE A 53 0.65 -8.72 -9.85
CA ILE A 53 1.32 -8.65 -8.55
C ILE A 53 0.90 -9.76 -7.58
N ILE A 54 -0.19 -10.48 -7.85
CA ILE A 54 -0.81 -11.41 -6.89
C ILE A 54 0.15 -12.48 -6.37
N ASN A 55 1.09 -12.95 -7.19
CA ASN A 55 2.08 -13.96 -6.81
C ASN A 55 3.10 -13.47 -5.78
N TYR A 56 3.21 -12.17 -5.60
CA TYR A 56 4.11 -11.53 -4.63
C TYR A 56 3.39 -11.08 -3.36
N LEU A 57 2.07 -11.23 -3.32
CA LEU A 57 1.26 -10.91 -2.16
C LEU A 57 1.02 -12.15 -1.29
N LYS A 58 1.08 -11.94 0.01
CA LYS A 58 0.62 -12.90 1.03
C LYS A 58 -0.50 -12.25 1.81
N VAL A 59 -1.74 -12.58 1.45
CA VAL A 59 -2.94 -11.98 2.04
C VAL A 59 -3.43 -12.83 3.21
N ASP A 60 -3.60 -12.20 4.37
CA ASP A 60 -4.23 -12.84 5.54
C ASP A 60 -5.75 -12.55 5.52
N TYR A 61 -6.48 -13.39 4.80
CA TYR A 61 -7.92 -13.21 4.59
C TYR A 61 -8.75 -13.23 5.88
N ASN A 62 -8.22 -13.79 6.98
CA ASN A 62 -8.88 -13.80 8.28
C ASN A 62 -8.81 -12.44 8.99
N LYS A 63 -7.89 -11.56 8.58
CA LYS A 63 -7.63 -10.26 9.22
C LYS A 63 -8.10 -9.05 8.44
N ILE A 64 -8.53 -9.26 7.20
CA ILE A 64 -8.90 -8.15 6.31
C ILE A 64 -10.36 -8.19 5.90
N ASN A 65 -10.89 -7.02 5.58
CA ASN A 65 -12.11 -6.92 4.79
C ASN A 65 -11.72 -7.03 3.29
N THR A 66 -12.10 -8.14 2.65
CA THR A 66 -11.75 -8.45 1.27
C THR A 66 -12.24 -7.41 0.26
N LYS A 67 -13.32 -6.69 0.56
CA LYS A 67 -13.82 -5.59 -0.27
C LYS A 67 -12.78 -4.47 -0.43
N TYR A 68 -11.99 -4.21 0.62
CA TYR A 68 -10.97 -3.16 0.60
C TYR A 68 -9.68 -3.60 -0.10
N LEU A 69 -9.50 -4.88 -0.35
CA LEU A 69 -8.29 -5.37 -1.03
C LEU A 69 -8.09 -4.71 -2.40
N ASN A 70 -9.17 -4.37 -3.09
CA ASN A 70 -9.12 -3.73 -4.40
C ASN A 70 -8.44 -2.35 -4.38
N CYS A 71 -8.38 -1.65 -3.24
CA CYS A 71 -7.66 -0.38 -3.15
C CYS A 71 -6.16 -0.50 -3.44
N LEU A 72 -5.57 -1.69 -3.22
CA LEU A 72 -4.16 -1.96 -3.52
C LEU A 72 -3.85 -1.98 -5.01
N PHE A 73 -4.86 -2.23 -5.84
CA PHE A 73 -4.74 -2.44 -7.28
C PHE A 73 -5.33 -1.29 -8.09
N ASP A 74 -6.02 -0.37 -7.41
CA ASP A 74 -6.64 0.77 -8.05
C ASP A 74 -5.57 1.70 -8.64
N PRO A 75 -5.64 2.04 -9.95
CA PRO A 75 -4.65 2.91 -10.56
C PRO A 75 -4.78 4.34 -10.07
N GLN A 76 -3.69 4.88 -9.55
CA GLN A 76 -3.61 6.25 -9.05
C GLN A 76 -2.76 7.09 -10.01
N THR A 77 -3.39 8.00 -10.75
CA THR A 77 -2.70 8.91 -11.70
C THR A 77 -2.09 10.12 -10.99
N ALA A 78 -2.73 10.59 -9.93
CA ALA A 78 -2.33 11.74 -9.14
C ALA A 78 -2.46 11.39 -7.65
N GLY A 79 -1.78 10.34 -7.23
CA GLY A 79 -1.80 9.86 -5.85
C GLY A 79 -0.74 10.51 -4.97
N GLY A 80 -0.75 10.14 -3.70
CA GLY A 80 0.29 10.48 -2.74
C GLY A 80 1.61 9.75 -3.02
N PHE A 81 2.62 10.09 -2.24
CA PHE A 81 3.91 9.41 -2.27
C PHE A 81 3.93 8.24 -1.29
N LEU A 82 4.61 7.16 -1.67
CA LEU A 82 4.96 6.07 -0.77
C LEU A 82 6.43 6.21 -0.35
N PHE A 83 6.66 6.35 0.96
CA PHE A 83 7.99 6.42 1.54
C PHE A 83 8.28 5.18 2.37
N ILE A 84 9.54 4.73 2.35
CA ILE A 84 10.08 3.79 3.31
C ILE A 84 11.15 4.56 4.08
N LEU A 85 10.94 4.70 5.39
CA LEU A 85 11.80 5.46 6.26
C LEU A 85 12.40 4.54 7.32
N ASP A 86 13.67 4.78 7.66
CA ASP A 86 14.30 4.21 8.83
C ASP A 86 13.66 4.81 10.10
N ALA A 87 13.55 4.02 11.17
CA ALA A 87 12.96 4.46 12.44
C ALA A 87 13.72 5.65 13.08
N THR A 88 14.97 5.86 12.69
CA THR A 88 15.81 6.98 13.15
C THR A 88 15.50 8.29 12.41
N GLN A 89 14.83 8.23 11.26
CA GLN A 89 14.56 9.40 10.41
C GLN A 89 13.32 10.20 10.83
N LYS A 90 13.13 10.37 12.15
CA LYS A 90 12.02 11.16 12.71
C LYS A 90 11.95 12.58 12.17
N ARG A 91 13.10 13.19 11.87
CA ARG A 91 13.16 14.55 11.30
C ARG A 91 12.30 14.74 10.05
N ILE A 92 12.16 13.70 9.21
CA ILE A 92 11.32 13.79 8.01
C ILE A 92 9.86 13.93 8.41
N LEU A 93 9.39 13.16 9.39
CA LEU A 93 8.02 13.25 9.90
C LEU A 93 7.75 14.62 10.54
N ASP A 94 8.70 15.13 11.34
CA ASP A 94 8.60 16.45 11.94
C ASP A 94 8.49 17.57 10.88
N GLU A 95 9.21 17.45 9.76
CA GLU A 95 9.11 18.42 8.66
C GLU A 95 7.76 18.33 7.91
N LEU A 96 7.21 17.12 7.74
CA LEU A 96 5.86 16.95 7.18
C LEU A 96 4.81 17.59 8.08
N ASP A 97 4.91 17.38 9.41
CA ASP A 97 4.01 17.96 10.39
C ASP A 97 4.08 19.50 10.40
N LYS A 98 5.30 20.08 10.41
CA LYS A 98 5.49 21.53 10.29
C LYS A 98 4.85 22.13 9.05
N LYS A 99 4.93 21.40 7.93
CA LYS A 99 4.35 21.81 6.65
C LYS A 99 2.86 21.46 6.53
N LYS A 100 2.26 20.87 7.56
CA LYS A 100 0.86 20.41 7.57
C LYS A 100 0.55 19.45 6.41
N ILE A 101 1.52 18.60 6.05
CA ILE A 101 1.35 17.56 5.03
C ILE A 101 0.85 16.30 5.73
N ASN A 102 -0.36 15.87 5.37
CA ASN A 102 -0.94 14.65 5.93
C ASN A 102 -0.22 13.41 5.44
N TYR A 103 0.08 12.51 6.35
CA TYR A 103 0.66 11.19 6.05
C TYR A 103 0.04 10.11 6.94
N SER A 104 0.21 8.87 6.54
CA SER A 104 -0.25 7.70 7.30
C SER A 104 0.81 6.61 7.28
N SER A 105 1.12 6.05 8.46
CA SER A 105 1.98 4.87 8.54
C SER A 105 1.15 3.62 8.21
N ILE A 106 1.25 3.16 6.97
CA ILE A 106 0.42 2.07 6.44
C ILE A 106 1.04 0.69 6.59
N GLY A 107 2.32 0.60 7.01
CA GLY A 107 3.00 -0.68 7.07
C GLY A 107 4.41 -0.59 7.64
N ARG A 108 5.16 -1.66 7.44
CA ARG A 108 6.56 -1.76 7.89
C ARG A 108 7.37 -2.68 6.98
N VAL A 109 8.69 -2.53 7.03
CA VAL A 109 9.65 -3.45 6.41
C VAL A 109 9.70 -4.76 7.19
N THR A 110 9.84 -5.89 6.49
CA THR A 110 9.91 -7.24 7.07
C THR A 110 10.97 -8.08 6.37
N ASN A 111 11.23 -9.28 6.90
CA ASN A 111 12.18 -10.24 6.31
C ASN A 111 11.49 -11.29 5.40
N SER A 112 10.43 -10.93 4.71
CA SER A 112 9.56 -11.86 3.97
C SER A 112 9.98 -12.17 2.53
N LYS A 113 11.27 -12.18 2.20
CA LYS A 113 11.86 -12.63 0.93
C LYS A 113 11.17 -12.02 -0.32
N LYS A 114 11.18 -10.69 -0.42
CA LYS A 114 10.55 -9.90 -1.51
C LYS A 114 9.03 -10.10 -1.65
N LYS A 115 8.37 -10.48 -0.57
CA LYS A 115 6.91 -10.59 -0.50
C LYS A 115 6.29 -9.40 0.23
N ILE A 116 5.05 -9.10 -0.14
CA ILE A 116 4.22 -8.12 0.56
C ILE A 116 3.14 -8.87 1.32
N LYS A 117 3.19 -8.82 2.64
CA LYS A 117 2.14 -9.34 3.50
C LYS A 117 1.04 -8.28 3.66
N VAL A 118 -0.21 -8.66 3.43
CA VAL A 118 -1.39 -7.80 3.60
C VAL A 118 -2.20 -8.29 4.79
N ILE A 119 -2.42 -7.37 5.77
CA ILE A 119 -3.15 -7.63 7.03
C ILE A 119 -4.24 -6.61 7.28
#